data_216e5e00eaf6074e74f844fd1cb59ab6
#
_entry.id   216e5e00eaf6074e74f844fd1cb59ab6
#
_cell.length_a   1.000
_cell.length_b   1.000
_cell.length_c   1.000
_cell.angle_alpha   90.00
_cell.angle_beta   90.00
_cell.angle_gamma   90.00
#
_symmetry.space_group_name_H-M   'P 1'
#
loop_
_entity.id
_entity.type
_entity.pdbx_description
1 polymer ?
#
loop_
_entity_poly.entity_id
_entity_poly.type
_entity_poly.pdbx_seq_one_letter_code
_entity_poly.pdbx_strand_id
1 'polypeptide(L)'
;MSRPEYPKIASREQWLLARKGLLAKEKALTQQRDALNAERRQLPMVKVEADYRFQGPEGELNLADLFAGRSQLIIYHFMYHMDRGEGCDGCSCVVDNIGHQAHLHARDTTLVLVSRAPLADLQAFQRRMGWSLPWYSSLGSAFNYDYHATTDEQVAPVEYNYRDKAELERLGLNYHVQGEQPGVSVFLRDGAQVYHCYSSYGRGLEMLMSSFHYLDLTPFGRGEGWDGMPDLDGKGMHWTRLHDEYQQPAAVHDCCASTKP
;
A
#
# COMPACT_ATOMS: atom_id res chain seq x y z
N MET A 1 -18.49 -20.35 -12.27
CA MET A 1 -18.69 -19.26 -11.28
C MET A 1 -20.19 -19.03 -11.18
N SER A 2 -20.77 -19.10 -9.98
CA SER A 2 -22.17 -18.73 -9.75
C SER A 2 -22.33 -17.24 -10.08
N ARG A 3 -23.45 -16.87 -10.69
CA ARG A 3 -23.76 -15.45 -10.90
C ARG A 3 -23.93 -14.77 -9.54
N PRO A 4 -23.28 -13.64 -9.27
CA PRO A 4 -23.46 -12.95 -8.02
C PRO A 4 -24.94 -12.54 -7.84
N GLU A 5 -25.45 -12.59 -6.61
CA GLU A 5 -26.82 -12.22 -6.30
C GLU A 5 -26.99 -10.72 -6.52
N TYR A 6 -27.94 -10.33 -7.37
CA TYR A 6 -28.22 -8.91 -7.62
C TYR A 6 -28.96 -8.26 -6.44
N PRO A 7 -28.66 -6.99 -6.12
CA PRO A 7 -29.46 -6.24 -5.16
C PRO A 7 -30.94 -6.20 -5.56
N LYS A 8 -31.82 -6.10 -4.57
CA LYS A 8 -33.27 -6.02 -4.80
C LYS A 8 -33.65 -4.78 -5.60
N ILE A 9 -34.55 -4.97 -6.55
CA ILE A 9 -35.19 -3.86 -7.28
C ILE A 9 -36.22 -3.21 -6.34
N ALA A 10 -36.21 -1.89 -6.23
CA ALA A 10 -37.07 -1.11 -5.36
C ALA A 10 -37.62 0.15 -6.07
N SER A 11 -38.66 0.75 -5.53
CA SER A 11 -39.10 2.08 -6.00
C SER A 11 -38.08 3.15 -5.65
N ARG A 12 -38.16 4.30 -6.35
CA ARG A 12 -37.28 5.44 -6.08
C ARG A 12 -37.39 5.94 -4.64
N GLU A 13 -38.60 5.95 -4.08
CA GLU A 13 -38.84 6.37 -2.70
C GLU A 13 -38.24 5.40 -1.70
N GLN A 14 -38.43 4.09 -1.90
CA GLN A 14 -37.82 3.04 -1.05
C GLN A 14 -36.29 3.12 -1.10
N TRP A 15 -35.72 3.27 -2.30
CA TRP A 15 -34.28 3.44 -2.46
C TRP A 15 -33.77 4.68 -1.73
N LEU A 16 -34.47 5.83 -1.86
CA LEU A 16 -34.06 7.08 -1.21
C LEU A 16 -34.10 6.98 0.31
N LEU A 17 -35.10 6.29 0.86
CA LEU A 17 -35.20 6.05 2.30
C LEU A 17 -33.98 5.22 2.80
N ALA A 18 -33.69 4.11 2.14
CA ALA A 18 -32.55 3.27 2.46
C ALA A 18 -31.22 4.04 2.29
N ARG A 19 -31.06 4.81 1.20
CA ARG A 19 -29.87 5.61 0.92
C ARG A 19 -29.62 6.69 1.99
N LYS A 20 -30.66 7.34 2.50
CA LYS A 20 -30.55 8.31 3.60
C LYS A 20 -30.08 7.64 4.90
N GLY A 21 -30.57 6.44 5.20
CA GLY A 21 -30.12 5.66 6.34
C GLY A 21 -28.64 5.30 6.25
N LEU A 22 -28.19 4.88 5.06
CA LEU A 22 -26.76 4.58 4.82
C LEU A 22 -25.91 5.86 4.91
N LEU A 23 -26.37 7.00 4.36
CA LEU A 23 -25.65 8.28 4.42
C LEU A 23 -25.36 8.72 5.86
N ALA A 24 -26.26 8.47 6.80
CA ALA A 24 -26.03 8.78 8.21
C ALA A 24 -24.83 7.99 8.79
N LYS A 25 -24.71 6.71 8.43
CA LYS A 25 -23.58 5.86 8.83
C LYS A 25 -22.27 6.31 8.18
N GLU A 26 -22.28 6.65 6.89
CA GLU A 26 -21.13 7.17 6.15
C GLU A 26 -20.59 8.46 6.79
N LYS A 27 -21.49 9.38 7.19
CA LYS A 27 -21.10 10.61 7.90
C LYS A 27 -20.48 10.32 9.25
N ALA A 28 -21.04 9.39 10.02
CA ALA A 28 -20.47 8.98 11.31
C ALA A 28 -19.07 8.39 11.15
N LEU A 29 -18.86 7.52 10.17
CA LEU A 29 -17.54 6.95 9.84
C LEU A 29 -16.54 8.04 9.44
N THR A 30 -16.97 9.04 8.65
CA THR A 30 -16.10 10.18 8.28
C THR A 30 -15.63 10.94 9.53
N GLN A 31 -16.53 11.24 10.47
CA GLN A 31 -16.19 11.92 11.72
C GLN A 31 -15.22 11.09 12.58
N GLN A 32 -15.43 9.77 12.69
CA GLN A 32 -14.53 8.87 13.40
C GLN A 32 -13.13 8.86 12.77
N ARG A 33 -13.06 8.81 11.44
CA ARG A 33 -11.78 8.87 10.71
C ARG A 33 -11.06 10.20 10.94
N ASP A 34 -11.79 11.32 10.97
CA ASP A 34 -11.20 12.64 11.23
C ASP A 34 -10.63 12.74 12.67
N ALA A 35 -11.35 12.18 13.66
CA ALA A 35 -10.88 12.09 15.03
C ALA A 35 -9.60 11.24 15.14
N LEU A 36 -9.60 10.03 14.54
CA LEU A 36 -8.42 9.16 14.50
C LEU A 36 -7.22 9.84 13.82
N ASN A 37 -7.45 10.60 12.73
CA ASN A 37 -6.39 11.35 12.07
C ASN A 37 -5.84 12.48 12.98
N ALA A 38 -6.68 13.09 13.81
CA ALA A 38 -6.23 14.07 14.79
C ALA A 38 -5.36 13.42 15.87
N GLU A 39 -5.75 12.26 16.40
CA GLU A 39 -4.97 11.49 17.37
C GLU A 39 -3.62 11.03 16.78
N ARG A 40 -3.61 10.53 15.53
CA ARG A 40 -2.37 10.13 14.84
C ARG A 40 -1.34 11.27 14.79
N ARG A 41 -1.78 12.53 14.58
CA ARG A 41 -0.88 13.70 14.58
C ARG A 41 -0.33 14.07 15.96
N GLN A 42 -0.84 13.48 17.02
CA GLN A 42 -0.39 13.68 18.40
C GLN A 42 0.51 12.56 18.91
N LEU A 43 0.79 11.54 18.09
CA LEU A 43 1.73 10.50 18.46
C LEU A 43 3.12 11.11 18.73
N PRO A 44 3.83 10.66 19.78
CA PRO A 44 5.19 11.09 20.03
C PRO A 44 6.11 10.65 18.90
N MET A 45 7.13 11.46 18.62
CA MET A 45 8.16 11.15 17.61
C MET A 45 9.38 10.51 18.29
N VAL A 46 10.04 9.61 17.57
CA VAL A 46 11.29 8.97 18.00
C VAL A 46 12.43 9.49 17.14
N LYS A 47 13.50 10.01 17.78
CA LYS A 47 14.71 10.45 17.08
C LYS A 47 15.37 9.24 16.39
N VAL A 48 15.69 9.39 15.11
CA VAL A 48 16.44 8.39 14.36
C VAL A 48 17.94 8.61 14.61
N GLU A 49 18.58 7.65 15.27
CA GLU A 49 20.01 7.71 15.60
C GLU A 49 20.86 6.92 14.58
N ALA A 50 20.28 5.95 13.90
CA ALA A 50 20.99 5.08 12.95
C ALA A 50 21.31 5.81 11.64
N ASP A 51 22.53 5.56 11.12
CA ASP A 51 22.98 6.08 9.83
C ASP A 51 22.60 5.08 8.71
N TYR A 52 21.38 5.17 8.25
CA TYR A 52 20.90 4.32 7.17
C TYR A 52 21.42 4.79 5.80
N ARG A 53 21.86 3.82 4.98
CA ARG A 53 22.33 4.04 3.62
C ARG A 53 21.40 3.39 2.60
N PHE A 54 21.19 4.13 1.51
CA PHE A 54 20.36 3.73 0.39
C PHE A 54 21.13 3.92 -0.90
N GLN A 55 20.83 3.10 -1.91
CA GLN A 55 21.34 3.30 -3.26
C GLN A 55 20.23 3.91 -4.13
N GLY A 56 20.55 5.02 -4.78
CA GLY A 56 19.69 5.71 -5.73
C GLY A 56 20.35 5.88 -7.08
N PRO A 57 19.64 6.39 -8.10
CA PRO A 57 20.16 6.55 -9.45
C PRO A 57 21.45 7.38 -9.55
N GLU A 58 21.65 8.32 -8.62
CA GLU A 58 22.79 9.23 -8.57
C GLU A 58 23.87 8.79 -7.57
N GLY A 59 23.70 7.64 -6.93
CA GLY A 59 24.67 7.08 -5.97
C GLY A 59 24.07 6.82 -4.59
N GLU A 60 24.95 6.72 -3.58
CA GLU A 60 24.57 6.49 -2.20
C GLU A 60 23.94 7.72 -1.56
N LEU A 61 22.92 7.49 -0.76
CA LEU A 61 22.09 8.47 -0.07
C LEU A 61 21.90 8.07 1.40
N ASN A 62 21.71 9.04 2.29
CA ASN A 62 21.23 8.82 3.64
C ASN A 62 19.73 9.09 3.78
N LEU A 63 19.15 8.80 4.94
CA LEU A 63 17.71 8.99 5.18
C LEU A 63 17.26 10.45 4.99
N ALA A 64 18.10 11.43 5.35
CA ALA A 64 17.76 12.85 5.20
C ALA A 64 17.71 13.29 3.72
N ASP A 65 18.47 12.66 2.85
CA ASP A 65 18.48 12.95 1.41
C ASP A 65 17.16 12.53 0.74
N LEU A 66 16.50 11.46 1.25
CA LEU A 66 15.23 10.98 0.70
C LEU A 66 14.08 12.00 0.85
N PHE A 67 14.22 12.97 1.72
CA PHE A 67 13.24 14.06 1.87
C PHE A 67 13.20 14.99 0.64
N ALA A 68 14.21 14.96 -0.20
CA ALA A 68 14.31 15.82 -1.40
C ALA A 68 14.02 17.29 -1.10
N GLY A 69 14.59 17.81 0.01
CA GLY A 69 14.46 19.20 0.45
C GLY A 69 13.18 19.54 1.25
N ARG A 70 12.26 18.58 1.42
CA ARG A 70 11.00 18.77 2.17
C ARG A 70 11.15 18.39 3.64
N SER A 71 10.18 18.76 4.48
CA SER A 71 10.21 18.46 5.91
C SER A 71 9.55 17.12 6.26
N GLN A 72 8.68 16.56 5.41
CA GLN A 72 7.98 15.31 5.65
C GLN A 72 8.33 14.27 4.60
N LEU A 73 8.50 13.02 5.04
CA LEU A 73 8.82 11.89 4.18
C LEU A 73 7.89 10.72 4.50
N ILE A 74 7.29 10.16 3.47
CA ILE A 74 6.57 8.90 3.49
C ILE A 74 7.42 7.87 2.73
N ILE A 75 7.78 6.78 3.37
CA ILE A 75 8.45 5.64 2.75
C ILE A 75 7.44 4.51 2.66
N TYR A 76 7.16 4.03 1.44
CA TYR A 76 6.47 2.78 1.23
C TYR A 76 7.49 1.65 1.10
N HIS A 77 7.45 0.69 2.03
CA HIS A 77 8.28 -0.51 2.01
C HIS A 77 7.67 -1.49 1.00
N PHE A 78 8.28 -1.52 -0.18
CA PHE A 78 7.80 -2.33 -1.29
C PHE A 78 8.49 -3.70 -1.29
N MET A 79 7.70 -4.77 -1.27
CA MET A 79 8.22 -6.13 -1.33
C MET A 79 8.68 -6.47 -2.75
N TYR A 80 9.96 -6.76 -2.90
CA TYR A 80 10.55 -7.22 -4.15
C TYR A 80 11.11 -8.63 -3.97
N HIS A 81 10.70 -9.54 -4.84
CA HIS A 81 11.09 -10.95 -4.82
C HIS A 81 12.33 -11.16 -5.70
N MET A 82 13.52 -11.13 -5.11
CA MET A 82 14.78 -11.28 -5.83
C MET A 82 14.90 -12.62 -6.57
N ASP A 83 14.32 -13.69 -6.03
CA ASP A 83 14.29 -15.03 -6.62
C ASP A 83 13.47 -15.10 -7.91
N ARG A 84 12.47 -14.21 -8.07
CA ARG A 84 11.62 -14.12 -9.26
C ARG A 84 11.94 -12.92 -10.14
N GLY A 85 12.76 -11.99 -9.65
CA GLY A 85 13.07 -10.74 -10.35
C GLY A 85 11.85 -9.82 -10.50
N GLU A 86 10.92 -9.84 -9.53
CA GLU A 86 9.59 -9.25 -9.69
C GLU A 86 9.05 -8.65 -8.39
N GLY A 87 8.22 -7.62 -8.52
CA GLY A 87 7.51 -7.01 -7.40
C GLY A 87 6.31 -7.84 -6.94
N CYS A 88 5.92 -7.69 -5.68
CA CYS A 88 4.68 -8.28 -5.14
C CYS A 88 3.44 -7.64 -5.79
N ASP A 89 2.46 -8.45 -6.19
CA ASP A 89 1.19 -8.01 -6.79
C ASP A 89 0.46 -6.97 -5.92
N GLY A 90 0.37 -7.24 -4.62
CA GLY A 90 -0.29 -6.35 -3.67
C GLY A 90 0.42 -5.01 -3.53
N CYS A 91 1.76 -5.01 -3.42
CA CYS A 91 2.55 -3.79 -3.38
C CYS A 91 2.46 -3.01 -4.69
N SER A 92 2.44 -3.71 -5.82
CA SER A 92 2.26 -3.09 -7.15
C SER A 92 0.89 -2.44 -7.26
N CYS A 93 -0.17 -3.10 -6.78
CA CYS A 93 -1.49 -2.52 -6.69
C CYS A 93 -1.51 -1.23 -5.83
N VAL A 94 -0.79 -1.19 -4.70
CA VAL A 94 -0.66 0.04 -3.91
C VAL A 94 -0.01 1.15 -4.72
N VAL A 95 1.10 0.86 -5.40
CA VAL A 95 1.85 1.87 -6.19
C VAL A 95 1.01 2.39 -7.35
N ASP A 96 0.26 1.53 -8.04
CA ASP A 96 -0.68 1.92 -9.11
C ASP A 96 -1.78 2.86 -8.62
N ASN A 97 -2.09 2.84 -7.34
CA ASN A 97 -3.10 3.71 -6.71
C ASN A 97 -2.53 5.02 -6.15
N ILE A 98 -1.22 5.23 -6.20
CA ILE A 98 -0.61 6.48 -5.74
C ILE A 98 -0.86 7.59 -6.78
N GLY A 99 -1.57 8.62 -6.34
CA GLY A 99 -1.91 9.76 -7.18
C GLY A 99 -0.71 10.66 -7.51
N HIS A 100 -0.97 11.73 -8.24
CA HIS A 100 0.04 12.67 -8.68
C HIS A 100 0.76 13.35 -7.50
N GLN A 101 2.10 13.26 -7.46
CA GLN A 101 2.94 13.66 -6.33
C GLN A 101 2.92 15.18 -6.03
N ALA A 102 2.55 16.02 -6.99
CA ALA A 102 2.45 17.47 -6.79
C ALA A 102 1.56 17.86 -5.60
N HIS A 103 0.52 17.07 -5.31
CA HIS A 103 -0.37 17.34 -4.18
C HIS A 103 0.33 17.13 -2.83
N LEU A 104 1.19 16.13 -2.72
CA LEU A 104 2.02 15.89 -1.55
C LEU A 104 3.14 16.94 -1.44
N HIS A 105 3.80 17.23 -2.56
CA HIS A 105 4.85 18.26 -2.64
C HIS A 105 4.34 19.63 -2.21
N ALA A 106 3.12 20.01 -2.59
CA ALA A 106 2.48 21.26 -2.18
C ALA A 106 2.21 21.32 -0.67
N ARG A 107 2.27 20.18 0.02
CA ARG A 107 2.16 20.05 1.48
C ARG A 107 3.48 19.65 2.13
N ASP A 108 4.60 20.03 1.51
CA ASP A 108 5.96 19.80 2.00
C ASP A 108 6.25 18.34 2.36
N THR A 109 5.71 17.42 1.55
CA THR A 109 5.77 15.97 1.78
C THR A 109 6.34 15.26 0.56
N THR A 110 7.36 14.42 0.77
CA THR A 110 7.92 13.51 -0.23
C THR A 110 7.37 12.10 0.02
N LEU A 111 7.07 11.36 -1.04
CA LEU A 111 6.76 9.93 -1.00
C LEU A 111 7.73 9.18 -1.90
N VAL A 112 8.35 8.15 -1.35
CA VAL A 112 9.30 7.29 -2.06
C VAL A 112 9.02 5.81 -1.81
N LEU A 113 9.52 4.96 -2.69
CA LEU A 113 9.56 3.52 -2.51
C LEU A 113 10.93 3.11 -1.98
N VAL A 114 10.97 2.13 -1.10
CA VAL A 114 12.22 1.49 -0.64
C VAL A 114 12.04 -0.02 -0.67
N SER A 115 13.05 -0.72 -1.19
CA SER A 115 13.11 -2.19 -1.23
C SER A 115 14.50 -2.70 -0.91
N ARG A 116 14.60 -3.85 -0.29
CA ARG A 116 15.87 -4.55 -0.03
C ARG A 116 16.23 -5.46 -1.21
N ALA A 117 16.52 -4.83 -2.37
CA ALA A 117 16.91 -5.52 -3.60
C ALA A 117 17.93 -4.68 -4.39
N PRO A 118 18.70 -5.27 -5.34
CA PRO A 118 19.63 -4.52 -6.18
C PRO A 118 18.92 -3.38 -6.93
N LEU A 119 19.52 -2.19 -6.93
CA LEU A 119 18.92 -1.02 -7.58
C LEU A 119 18.60 -1.24 -9.07
N ALA A 120 19.48 -1.96 -9.78
CA ALA A 120 19.29 -2.25 -11.21
C ALA A 120 18.00 -3.03 -11.49
N ASP A 121 17.67 -4.00 -10.60
CA ASP A 121 16.46 -4.81 -10.70
C ASP A 121 15.21 -3.96 -10.42
N LEU A 122 15.27 -3.13 -9.38
CA LEU A 122 14.19 -2.19 -9.05
C LEU A 122 13.92 -1.24 -10.21
N GLN A 123 14.96 -0.68 -10.83
CA GLN A 123 14.81 0.20 -11.98
C GLN A 123 14.27 -0.50 -13.22
N ALA A 124 14.64 -1.76 -13.44
CA ALA A 124 14.12 -2.56 -14.54
C ALA A 124 12.61 -2.80 -14.37
N PHE A 125 12.20 -3.21 -13.18
CA PHE A 125 10.80 -3.42 -12.84
C PHE A 125 9.99 -2.10 -12.87
N GLN A 126 10.54 -1.01 -12.35
CA GLN A 126 9.94 0.33 -12.41
C GLN A 126 9.64 0.76 -13.85
N ARG A 127 10.59 0.52 -14.78
CA ARG A 127 10.37 0.80 -16.21
C ARG A 127 9.30 -0.08 -16.83
N ARG A 128 9.26 -1.39 -16.50
CA ARG A 128 8.20 -2.30 -16.93
C ARG A 128 6.84 -1.78 -16.52
N MET A 129 6.69 -1.36 -15.28
CA MET A 129 5.43 -0.88 -14.71
C MET A 129 5.11 0.58 -15.07
N GLY A 130 5.98 1.30 -15.76
CA GLY A 130 5.75 2.70 -16.14
C GLY A 130 5.66 3.68 -14.96
N TRP A 131 6.22 3.32 -13.80
CA TRP A 131 6.16 4.16 -12.60
C TRP A 131 7.22 5.26 -12.62
N SER A 132 6.84 6.45 -12.12
CA SER A 132 7.73 7.61 -11.99
C SER A 132 8.11 7.95 -10.54
N LEU A 133 7.60 7.21 -9.57
CA LEU A 133 7.92 7.41 -8.15
C LEU A 133 9.40 7.11 -7.89
N PRO A 134 10.11 7.94 -7.09
CA PRO A 134 11.47 7.62 -6.67
C PRO A 134 11.51 6.29 -5.93
N TRP A 135 12.43 5.43 -6.32
CA TRP A 135 12.61 4.11 -5.72
C TRP A 135 14.09 3.88 -5.37
N TYR A 136 14.35 3.57 -4.11
CA TYR A 136 15.68 3.39 -3.56
C TYR A 136 15.89 1.98 -3.04
N SER A 137 17.13 1.49 -3.17
CA SER A 137 17.53 0.21 -2.60
C SER A 137 18.06 0.42 -1.20
N SER A 138 17.59 -0.38 -0.25
CA SER A 138 18.13 -0.52 1.12
C SER A 138 18.95 -1.80 1.28
N LEU A 139 19.35 -2.45 0.18
CA LEU A 139 20.15 -3.67 0.23
C LEU A 139 21.49 -3.41 0.94
N GLY A 140 21.76 -4.20 1.98
CA GLY A 140 22.95 -4.02 2.84
C GLY A 140 22.76 -3.05 4.00
N SER A 141 21.61 -2.36 4.10
CA SER A 141 21.25 -1.51 5.23
C SER A 141 20.41 -2.27 6.26
N ALA A 142 20.51 -1.88 7.54
CA ALA A 142 19.62 -2.37 8.59
C ALA A 142 18.18 -1.82 8.50
N PHE A 143 17.93 -0.83 7.64
CA PHE A 143 16.70 -0.07 7.58
C PHE A 143 15.43 -0.92 7.53
N ASN A 144 15.38 -1.93 6.66
CA ASN A 144 14.18 -2.76 6.53
C ASN A 144 13.92 -3.60 7.79
N TYR A 145 14.97 -4.05 8.48
CA TYR A 145 14.83 -4.81 9.72
C TYR A 145 14.33 -3.93 10.85
N ASP A 146 14.90 -2.73 11.02
CA ASP A 146 14.54 -1.78 12.07
C ASP A 146 13.12 -1.21 11.91
N TYR A 147 12.60 -1.20 10.69
CA TYR A 147 11.22 -0.80 10.38
C TYR A 147 10.32 -1.99 10.04
N HIS A 148 10.67 -3.20 10.47
CA HIS A 148 9.88 -4.44 10.35
C HIS A 148 9.36 -4.73 8.93
N ALA A 149 10.09 -4.23 7.92
CA ALA A 149 9.80 -4.46 6.51
C ALA A 149 10.59 -5.65 5.92
N THR A 150 11.44 -6.27 6.71
CA THR A 150 12.05 -7.57 6.49
C THR A 150 12.10 -8.31 7.82
N THR A 151 11.59 -9.53 7.85
CA THR A 151 11.64 -10.41 9.02
C THR A 151 12.60 -11.55 8.76
N ASP A 152 13.60 -11.69 9.63
CA ASP A 152 14.58 -12.76 9.62
C ASP A 152 15.15 -12.95 11.03
N GLU A 153 14.76 -14.03 11.70
CA GLU A 153 15.17 -14.34 13.07
C GLU A 153 16.69 -14.49 13.23
N GLN A 154 17.42 -14.77 12.15
CA GLN A 154 18.89 -14.86 12.19
C GLN A 154 19.56 -13.47 12.25
N VAL A 155 18.83 -12.41 11.89
CA VAL A 155 19.35 -11.03 11.87
C VAL A 155 18.81 -10.21 13.03
N ALA A 156 17.49 -10.27 13.29
CA ALA A 156 16.82 -9.50 14.34
C ALA A 156 15.62 -10.28 14.89
N PRO A 157 15.15 -9.99 16.12
CA PRO A 157 13.90 -10.53 16.62
C PRO A 157 12.74 -10.23 15.64
N VAL A 158 11.96 -11.27 15.35
CA VAL A 158 10.81 -11.12 14.44
C VAL A 158 9.71 -10.32 15.11
N GLU A 159 9.40 -9.20 14.50
CA GLU A 159 8.23 -8.38 14.82
C GLU A 159 7.57 -7.90 13.52
N TYR A 160 6.26 -8.00 13.42
CA TYR A 160 5.49 -7.42 12.32
C TYR A 160 4.14 -6.91 12.81
N ASN A 161 3.78 -5.71 12.38
CA ASN A 161 2.53 -5.06 12.77
C ASN A 161 2.34 -5.04 14.30
N TYR A 162 3.44 -4.73 15.03
CA TYR A 162 3.53 -4.64 16.50
C TYR A 162 3.22 -5.96 17.23
N ARG A 163 3.46 -7.11 16.58
CA ARG A 163 3.31 -8.46 17.14
C ARG A 163 4.62 -9.21 17.01
N ASP A 164 4.99 -9.90 18.07
CA ASP A 164 6.15 -10.80 18.06
C ASP A 164 5.87 -12.10 17.29
N LYS A 165 6.93 -12.90 17.07
CA LYS A 165 6.84 -14.18 16.36
C LYS A 165 5.81 -15.12 16.98
N ALA A 166 5.79 -15.25 18.30
CA ALA A 166 4.90 -16.18 18.99
C ALA A 166 3.42 -15.77 18.81
N GLU A 167 3.13 -14.48 18.83
CA GLU A 167 1.80 -13.97 18.57
C GLU A 167 1.39 -14.17 17.10
N LEU A 168 2.28 -13.92 16.15
CA LEU A 168 2.05 -14.16 14.72
C LEU A 168 1.73 -15.64 14.46
N GLU A 169 2.54 -16.55 14.98
CA GLU A 169 2.33 -17.99 14.83
C GLU A 169 1.01 -18.44 15.48
N ARG A 170 0.69 -17.96 16.68
CA ARG A 170 -0.57 -18.26 17.38
C ARG A 170 -1.80 -17.81 16.59
N LEU A 171 -1.69 -16.73 15.83
CA LEU A 171 -2.75 -16.20 14.96
C LEU A 171 -2.78 -16.84 13.57
N GLY A 172 -1.87 -17.77 13.26
CA GLY A 172 -1.78 -18.39 11.93
C GLY A 172 -1.16 -17.48 10.86
N LEU A 173 -0.53 -16.36 11.27
CA LEU A 173 0.09 -15.35 10.39
C LEU A 173 1.53 -15.71 10.02
N ASN A 174 1.80 -16.99 9.75
CA ASN A 174 3.15 -17.53 9.50
C ASN A 174 3.85 -16.87 8.29
N TYR A 175 3.09 -16.30 7.35
CA TYR A 175 3.63 -15.55 6.23
C TYR A 175 4.51 -14.37 6.67
N HIS A 176 4.24 -13.79 7.85
CA HIS A 176 4.93 -12.60 8.33
C HIS A 176 6.15 -12.91 9.22
N VAL A 177 6.50 -14.18 9.44
CA VAL A 177 7.65 -14.52 10.30
C VAL A 177 8.99 -14.58 9.54
N GLN A 178 8.96 -14.60 8.22
CA GLN A 178 10.17 -14.69 7.38
C GLN A 178 9.99 -13.96 6.04
N GLY A 179 10.98 -13.16 5.64
CA GLY A 179 11.06 -12.52 4.33
C GLY A 179 10.61 -11.06 4.32
N GLU A 180 10.41 -10.53 3.11
CA GLU A 180 10.00 -9.13 2.91
C GLU A 180 8.56 -8.91 3.32
N GLN A 181 8.29 -7.76 3.94
CA GLN A 181 6.98 -7.39 4.46
C GLN A 181 6.57 -6.00 3.95
N PRO A 182 5.27 -5.78 3.61
CA PRO A 182 4.80 -4.49 3.19
C PRO A 182 4.57 -3.57 4.38
N GLY A 183 4.84 -2.28 4.21
CA GLY A 183 4.62 -1.29 5.25
C GLY A 183 4.69 0.13 4.72
N VAL A 184 4.30 1.08 5.53
CA VAL A 184 4.55 2.49 5.33
C VAL A 184 5.15 3.08 6.60
N SER A 185 6.19 3.91 6.45
CA SER A 185 6.79 4.65 7.56
C SER A 185 6.83 6.13 7.24
N VAL A 186 6.57 6.97 8.24
CA VAL A 186 6.49 8.43 8.10
C VAL A 186 7.52 9.07 8.98
N PHE A 187 8.26 10.02 8.41
CA PHE A 187 9.33 10.74 9.06
C PHE A 187 9.13 12.24 8.96
N LEU A 188 9.63 12.95 9.97
CA LEU A 188 9.73 14.41 10.00
C LEU A 188 11.19 14.79 10.09
N ARG A 189 11.60 15.84 9.37
CA ARG A 189 12.92 16.46 9.49
C ARG A 189 12.81 17.84 10.10
N ASP A 190 13.59 18.08 11.17
CA ASP A 190 13.79 19.40 11.77
C ASP A 190 15.29 19.73 11.72
N GLY A 191 15.65 20.66 10.86
CA GLY A 191 17.05 20.98 10.57
C GLY A 191 17.82 19.75 10.05
N ALA A 192 18.85 19.34 10.77
CA ALA A 192 19.65 18.14 10.48
C ALA A 192 19.09 16.86 11.13
N GLN A 193 18.08 16.97 12.01
CA GLN A 193 17.58 15.83 12.76
C GLN A 193 16.36 15.22 12.07
N VAL A 194 16.32 13.88 12.02
CA VAL A 194 15.18 13.10 11.52
C VAL A 194 14.48 12.39 12.68
N TYR A 195 13.16 12.37 12.63
CA TYR A 195 12.29 11.69 13.59
C TYR A 195 11.35 10.73 12.88
N HIS A 196 11.18 9.53 13.43
CA HIS A 196 10.11 8.61 13.05
C HIS A 196 8.83 9.00 13.76
N CYS A 197 7.74 9.16 13.00
CA CYS A 197 6.46 9.65 13.51
C CYS A 197 5.35 8.58 13.51
N TYR A 198 5.38 7.66 12.55
CA TYR A 198 4.30 6.70 12.37
C TYR A 198 4.74 5.55 11.44
N SER A 199 4.25 4.36 11.72
CA SER A 199 4.29 3.24 10.78
C SER A 199 2.96 2.48 10.77
N SER A 200 2.66 1.86 9.64
CA SER A 200 1.48 1.01 9.46
C SER A 200 1.80 -0.15 8.53
N TYR A 201 1.16 -1.31 8.77
CA TYR A 201 1.47 -2.57 8.11
C TYR A 201 0.17 -3.32 7.77
N GLY A 202 0.28 -4.36 6.94
CA GLY A 202 -0.84 -5.22 6.60
C GLY A 202 -2.06 -4.43 6.12
N ARG A 203 -3.22 -4.70 6.69
CA ARG A 203 -4.46 -4.00 6.33
C ARG A 203 -4.46 -2.50 6.62
N GLY A 204 -3.55 -2.00 7.46
CA GLY A 204 -3.37 -0.56 7.64
C GLY A 204 -2.98 0.18 6.36
N LEU A 205 -2.49 -0.53 5.34
CA LEU A 205 -2.16 0.00 4.02
C LEU A 205 -3.36 0.08 3.06
N GLU A 206 -4.47 -0.58 3.37
CA GLU A 206 -5.66 -0.65 2.50
C GLU A 206 -6.21 0.74 2.18
N MET A 207 -6.10 1.67 3.11
CA MET A 207 -6.50 3.07 2.89
C MET A 207 -5.74 3.77 1.74
N LEU A 208 -4.62 3.22 1.30
CA LEU A 208 -3.83 3.73 0.18
C LEU A 208 -4.29 3.18 -1.18
N MET A 209 -5.20 2.20 -1.19
CA MET A 209 -5.69 1.54 -2.39
C MET A 209 -7.02 2.14 -2.84
N SER A 210 -6.98 3.23 -3.60
CA SER A 210 -8.19 3.90 -4.11
C SER A 210 -9.07 3.01 -4.98
N SER A 211 -8.49 2.07 -5.74
CA SER A 211 -9.25 1.09 -6.52
C SER A 211 -10.19 0.25 -5.66
N PHE A 212 -9.77 -0.14 -4.46
CA PHE A 212 -10.61 -0.89 -3.53
C PHE A 212 -11.80 -0.04 -3.06
N HIS A 213 -11.57 1.24 -2.76
CA HIS A 213 -12.63 2.15 -2.38
C HIS A 213 -13.64 2.39 -3.51
N TYR A 214 -13.18 2.42 -4.79
CA TYR A 214 -14.09 2.46 -5.93
C TYR A 214 -14.91 1.18 -6.05
N LEU A 215 -14.29 0.00 -5.88
CA LEU A 215 -15.00 -1.28 -5.91
C LEU A 215 -16.05 -1.37 -4.80
N ASP A 216 -15.76 -0.87 -3.60
CA ASP A 216 -16.70 -0.83 -2.47
C ASP A 216 -17.98 -0.01 -2.77
N LEU A 217 -17.96 0.88 -3.77
CA LEU A 217 -19.15 1.61 -4.22
C LEU A 217 -20.00 0.81 -5.20
N THR A 218 -19.49 -0.30 -5.73
CA THR A 218 -20.19 -1.12 -6.72
C THR A 218 -21.05 -2.21 -6.07
N PRO A 219 -22.10 -2.70 -6.75
CA PRO A 219 -22.96 -3.75 -6.19
C PRO A 219 -22.23 -5.08 -5.88
N PHE A 220 -21.11 -5.36 -6.57
CA PHE A 220 -20.35 -6.61 -6.40
C PHE A 220 -19.11 -6.44 -5.52
N GLY A 221 -18.83 -5.22 -5.06
CA GLY A 221 -17.69 -4.95 -4.20
C GLY A 221 -16.35 -5.40 -4.81
N ARG A 222 -15.49 -5.96 -3.99
CA ARG A 222 -14.14 -6.40 -4.37
C ARG A 222 -14.10 -7.83 -4.92
N GLY A 223 -15.24 -8.47 -5.10
CA GLY A 223 -15.36 -9.83 -5.63
C GLY A 223 -15.67 -10.90 -4.58
N GLU A 224 -15.92 -12.12 -5.05
CA GLU A 224 -16.24 -13.27 -4.20
C GLU A 224 -15.04 -13.63 -3.28
N GLY A 225 -15.34 -13.97 -2.03
CA GLY A 225 -14.34 -14.36 -1.03
C GLY A 225 -13.69 -13.20 -0.29
N TRP A 226 -14.09 -11.95 -0.57
CA TRP A 226 -13.67 -10.81 0.24
C TRP A 226 -14.50 -10.75 1.53
N ASP A 227 -13.95 -11.27 2.62
CA ASP A 227 -14.59 -11.26 3.95
C ASP A 227 -14.13 -10.07 4.82
N GLY A 228 -13.29 -9.19 4.29
CA GLY A 228 -12.71 -8.08 5.00
C GLY A 228 -11.52 -8.45 5.91
N MET A 229 -11.04 -9.68 5.84
CA MET A 229 -9.96 -10.21 6.69
C MET A 229 -8.82 -10.86 5.85
N PRO A 230 -8.22 -10.13 4.88
CA PRO A 230 -7.20 -10.71 4.02
C PRO A 230 -5.93 -11.16 4.75
N ASP A 231 -5.68 -10.60 5.95
CA ASP A 231 -4.48 -10.90 6.73
C ASP A 231 -4.51 -12.31 7.35
N LEU A 232 -5.67 -12.97 7.42
CA LEU A 232 -5.78 -14.27 8.08
C LEU A 232 -5.51 -15.45 7.15
N ASP A 233 -5.73 -15.32 5.85
CA ASP A 233 -5.57 -16.44 4.91
C ASP A 233 -5.07 -16.05 3.51
N GLY A 234 -4.81 -14.78 3.28
CA GLY A 234 -4.33 -14.26 2.00
C GLY A 234 -5.33 -14.35 0.84
N LYS A 235 -6.57 -14.80 1.08
CA LYS A 235 -7.55 -15.02 0.01
C LYS A 235 -8.17 -13.74 -0.54
N GLY A 236 -8.20 -12.68 0.26
CA GLY A 236 -8.87 -11.44 -0.10
C GLY A 236 -8.28 -10.69 -1.30
N MET A 237 -7.02 -10.98 -1.66
CA MET A 237 -6.32 -10.30 -2.76
C MET A 237 -5.91 -11.26 -3.90
N HIS A 238 -6.37 -12.49 -3.92
CA HIS A 238 -5.92 -13.49 -4.89
C HIS A 238 -6.26 -13.16 -6.35
N TRP A 239 -7.14 -12.21 -6.62
CA TRP A 239 -7.44 -11.70 -7.96
C TRP A 239 -6.47 -10.60 -8.41
N THR A 240 -5.73 -9.98 -7.47
CA THR A 240 -4.77 -8.91 -7.79
C THR A 240 -3.58 -9.50 -8.57
N ARG A 241 -3.19 -8.80 -9.64
CA ARG A 241 -2.04 -9.11 -10.49
C ARG A 241 -1.27 -7.81 -10.74
N LEU A 242 -0.10 -7.93 -11.33
CA LEU A 242 0.55 -6.77 -11.94
C LEU A 242 -0.38 -6.19 -13.02
N HIS A 243 -0.45 -4.87 -13.12
CA HIS A 243 -1.45 -4.25 -14.02
C HIS A 243 -1.26 -4.62 -15.49
N ASP A 244 -0.04 -5.01 -15.91
CA ASP A 244 0.28 -5.47 -17.26
C ASP A 244 -0.05 -6.95 -17.52
N GLU A 245 -0.49 -7.69 -16.49
CA GLU A 245 -0.83 -9.11 -16.56
C GLU A 245 -2.34 -9.38 -16.57
N TYR A 246 -3.18 -8.38 -16.37
CA TYR A 246 -4.62 -8.57 -16.54
C TYR A 246 -4.92 -8.85 -18.01
N GLN A 247 -5.69 -9.92 -18.26
CA GLN A 247 -6.18 -10.19 -19.60
C GLN A 247 -6.98 -8.98 -20.09
N GLN A 248 -6.57 -8.38 -21.20
CA GLN A 248 -7.38 -7.37 -21.85
C GLN A 248 -8.73 -8.03 -22.19
N PRO A 249 -9.89 -7.41 -21.86
CA PRO A 249 -11.16 -7.91 -22.33
C PRO A 249 -11.06 -8.04 -23.86
N ALA A 250 -11.46 -9.20 -24.40
CA ALA A 250 -11.52 -9.38 -25.85
C ALA A 250 -12.21 -8.16 -26.44
N ALA A 251 -11.59 -7.52 -27.44
CA ALA A 251 -12.13 -6.32 -28.05
C ALA A 251 -13.62 -6.53 -28.30
N VAL A 252 -14.47 -5.70 -27.73
CA VAL A 252 -15.91 -5.72 -27.99
C VAL A 252 -16.01 -5.48 -29.48
N HIS A 253 -16.28 -6.50 -30.25
CA HIS A 253 -16.59 -6.36 -31.66
C HIS A 253 -17.80 -5.43 -31.73
N ASP A 254 -17.58 -4.28 -32.32
CA ASP A 254 -18.58 -3.26 -32.54
C ASP A 254 -19.72 -3.87 -33.37
N CYS A 255 -20.79 -4.28 -32.68
CA CYS A 255 -21.99 -4.84 -33.33
C CYS A 255 -22.81 -3.78 -34.08
N CYS A 256 -22.27 -2.60 -34.28
CA CYS A 256 -22.91 -1.48 -34.97
C CYS A 256 -22.29 -1.15 -36.32
N ALA A 257 -21.66 -2.10 -37.01
CA ALA A 257 -21.44 -1.93 -38.43
C ALA A 257 -22.80 -2.05 -39.13
N SER A 258 -23.52 -0.96 -39.14
CA SER A 258 -24.77 -0.80 -39.87
C SER A 258 -24.58 -1.11 -41.35
N THR A 259 -25.18 -2.17 -41.77
CA THR A 259 -25.63 -2.32 -43.17
C THR A 259 -26.51 -1.12 -43.52
N LYS A 260 -26.02 -0.21 -44.35
CA LYS A 260 -26.88 0.66 -45.14
C LYS A 260 -27.12 0.03 -46.48
N PRO A 261 -28.37 0.14 -47.03
CA PRO A 261 -28.78 -0.46 -48.26
C PRO A 261 -28.09 0.14 -49.47
#